data_f559f1afc0eb5dfb4cc5e50c0d0f1410
#
_entry.id   f559f1afc0eb5dfb4cc5e50c0d0f1410
#
_cell.length_a   1.000
_cell.length_b   1.000
_cell.length_c   1.000
_cell.angle_alpha   90.00
_cell.angle_beta   90.00
_cell.angle_gamma   90.00
#
_symmetry.space_group_name_H-M   'P 1'
#
loop_
_entity.id
_entity.type
_entity.pdbx_description
1 polymer ?
#
loop_
_entity_poly.entity_id
_entity_poly.type
_entity_poly.pdbx_seq_one_letter_code
_entity_poly.pdbx_strand_id
1 'polypeptide(L)'
;MLGRLQNYELTDEPASADVMIVNTCGFIASAKQESIRTILKLSEQKKSGALLVVTGCLMQRYKDELMRELPEVDIFSGVGDYDKIDEMILKKQNLFSPQTYLQSPALASSRVITGSNYHAYVKISEGCNQKCSFCAIPLIISGVSTQG
;
A
#
# COMPACT_ATOMS: atom_id res chain seq x y z
N MET A 1 -1.85 5.36 -5.80
CA MET A 1 -0.44 4.95 -5.76
C MET A 1 0.22 5.03 -7.13
N LEU A 2 -0.10 4.19 -8.12
CA LEU A 2 0.55 4.22 -9.46
C LEU A 2 0.59 5.61 -10.12
N GLY A 3 -0.45 6.42 -10.00
CA GLY A 3 -0.44 7.78 -10.53
C GLY A 3 0.60 8.73 -9.92
N ARG A 4 1.25 8.36 -8.82
CA ARG A 4 2.35 9.12 -8.20
C ARG A 4 3.73 8.63 -8.68
N LEU A 5 3.76 7.52 -9.39
CA LEU A 5 4.98 6.89 -9.88
C LEU A 5 5.18 7.13 -11.38
N GLN A 6 4.68 8.26 -11.92
CA GLN A 6 4.75 8.58 -13.35
C GLN A 6 6.18 8.77 -13.87
N ASN A 7 7.12 9.05 -12.98
CA ASN A 7 8.54 9.18 -13.31
C ASN A 7 9.30 7.84 -13.31
N TYR A 8 8.58 6.74 -13.06
CA TYR A 8 9.14 5.38 -13.03
C TYR A 8 8.59 4.58 -14.21
N GLU A 9 9.44 3.77 -14.81
CA GLU A 9 9.04 2.78 -15.80
C GLU A 9 8.48 1.54 -15.08
N LEU A 10 7.29 1.08 -15.50
CA LEU A 10 6.67 -0.11 -14.94
C LEU A 10 7.17 -1.35 -15.66
N THR A 11 7.54 -2.38 -14.91
CA THR A 11 7.96 -3.69 -15.42
C THR A 11 7.18 -4.81 -14.76
N ASP A 12 6.90 -5.87 -15.51
CA ASP A 12 6.30 -7.11 -15.00
C ASP A 12 7.37 -8.13 -14.56
N GLU A 13 8.67 -7.81 -14.73
CA GLU A 13 9.78 -8.69 -14.40
C GLU A 13 10.43 -8.27 -13.06
N PRO A 14 10.15 -8.99 -11.95
CA PRO A 14 10.64 -8.62 -10.62
C PRO A 14 12.16 -8.57 -10.52
N ALA A 15 12.86 -9.50 -11.20
CA ALA A 15 14.32 -9.58 -11.14
C ALA A 15 15.03 -8.38 -11.77
N SER A 16 14.36 -7.64 -12.66
CA SER A 16 14.90 -6.43 -13.31
C SER A 16 14.53 -5.15 -12.55
N ALA A 17 13.52 -5.19 -11.67
CA ALA A 17 12.99 -4.02 -11.00
C ALA A 17 14.01 -3.40 -10.01
N ASP A 18 14.08 -2.07 -9.99
CA ASP A 18 14.83 -1.31 -8.98
C ASP A 18 14.00 -1.08 -7.71
N VAL A 19 12.68 -1.06 -7.85
CA VAL A 19 11.73 -0.91 -6.75
C VAL A 19 10.57 -1.87 -6.95
N MET A 20 10.30 -2.68 -5.94
CA MET A 20 9.13 -3.57 -5.88
C MET A 20 8.19 -3.06 -4.81
N ILE A 21 6.91 -2.92 -5.12
CA ILE A 21 5.90 -2.41 -4.18
C ILE A 21 4.81 -3.44 -3.99
N VAL A 22 4.63 -3.89 -2.75
CA VAL A 22 3.55 -4.80 -2.36
C VAL A 22 2.49 -4.04 -1.59
N ASN A 23 1.30 -3.93 -2.19
CA ASN A 23 0.12 -3.38 -1.52
C ASN A 23 -0.66 -4.52 -0.85
N THR A 24 -0.69 -4.51 0.47
CA THR A 24 -1.14 -5.64 1.28
C THR A 24 -2.57 -5.51 1.77
N CYS A 25 -3.25 -6.64 1.95
CA CYS A 25 -4.58 -6.72 2.54
C CYS A 25 -4.52 -7.20 4.00
N GLY A 26 -5.21 -6.50 4.91
CA GLY A 26 -5.26 -6.79 6.35
C GLY A 26 -6.59 -7.34 6.87
N PHE A 27 -7.58 -7.64 5.99
CA PHE A 27 -8.94 -7.98 6.40
C PHE A 27 -9.14 -9.46 6.68
N ILE A 28 -8.86 -10.33 5.73
CA ILE A 28 -9.09 -11.78 5.81
C ILE A 28 -7.79 -12.57 5.91
N ALA A 29 -7.84 -13.72 6.56
CA ALA A 29 -6.64 -14.52 6.83
C ALA A 29 -5.93 -14.98 5.54
N SER A 30 -6.69 -15.42 4.53
CA SER A 30 -6.13 -15.85 3.24
C SER A 30 -5.35 -14.74 2.54
N ALA A 31 -5.91 -13.52 2.49
CA ALA A 31 -5.24 -12.38 1.86
C ALA A 31 -4.00 -11.91 2.67
N LYS A 32 -4.01 -12.04 3.99
CA LYS A 32 -2.81 -11.82 4.82
C LYS A 32 -1.70 -12.79 4.47
N GLN A 33 -2.05 -14.10 4.40
CA GLN A 33 -1.09 -15.13 4.03
C GLN A 33 -0.54 -14.93 2.61
N GLU A 34 -1.39 -14.58 1.65
CA GLU A 34 -0.99 -14.26 0.29
C GLU A 34 -0.03 -13.07 0.26
N SER A 35 -0.35 -11.99 1.00
CA SER A 35 0.52 -10.81 1.11
C SER A 35 1.91 -11.18 1.64
N ILE A 36 2.00 -11.96 2.72
CA ILE A 36 3.27 -12.39 3.30
C ILE A 36 4.05 -13.26 2.32
N ARG A 37 3.39 -14.25 1.69
CA ARG A 37 4.04 -15.11 0.67
C ARG A 37 4.59 -14.30 -0.50
N THR A 38 3.83 -13.30 -0.95
CA THR A 38 4.25 -12.40 -2.04
C THR A 38 5.48 -11.58 -1.63
N ILE A 39 5.50 -11.04 -0.41
CA ILE A 39 6.65 -10.30 0.11
C ILE A 39 7.90 -11.19 0.12
N LEU A 40 7.81 -12.39 0.71
CA LEU A 40 8.94 -13.32 0.78
C LEU A 40 9.41 -13.75 -0.60
N LYS A 41 8.50 -14.09 -1.52
CA LYS A 41 8.84 -14.45 -2.89
C LYS A 41 9.56 -13.32 -3.63
N LEU A 42 9.11 -12.08 -3.47
CA LEU A 42 9.75 -10.94 -4.12
C LEU A 42 11.09 -10.60 -3.47
N SER A 43 11.25 -10.81 -2.17
CA SER A 43 12.54 -10.61 -1.50
C SER A 43 13.62 -11.55 -2.03
N GLU A 44 13.25 -12.81 -2.36
CA GLU A 44 14.17 -13.78 -2.97
C GLU A 44 14.59 -13.40 -4.41
N GLN A 45 13.71 -12.70 -5.13
CA GLN A 45 13.94 -12.26 -6.50
C GLN A 45 14.61 -10.88 -6.59
N LYS A 46 14.75 -10.20 -5.45
CA LYS A 46 15.28 -8.84 -5.37
C LYS A 46 16.74 -8.79 -5.80
N LYS A 47 17.06 -8.03 -6.86
CA LYS A 47 18.45 -7.80 -7.25
C LYS A 47 19.17 -6.94 -6.22
N SER A 48 20.48 -7.02 -6.19
CA SER A 48 21.31 -6.21 -5.29
C SER A 48 21.06 -4.72 -5.50
N GLY A 49 20.79 -4.00 -4.41
CA GLY A 49 20.51 -2.57 -4.42
C GLY A 49 19.05 -2.19 -4.73
N ALA A 50 18.20 -3.12 -5.15
CA ALA A 50 16.77 -2.87 -5.32
C ALA A 50 16.07 -2.69 -3.96
N LEU A 51 14.94 -1.98 -3.97
CA LEU A 51 14.12 -1.72 -2.79
C LEU A 51 12.84 -2.55 -2.81
N LEU A 52 12.52 -3.17 -1.69
CA LEU A 52 11.23 -3.81 -1.44
C LEU A 52 10.41 -2.92 -0.50
N VAL A 53 9.31 -2.39 -1.02
CA VAL A 53 8.40 -1.49 -0.31
C VAL A 53 7.11 -2.24 0.01
N VAL A 54 6.71 -2.25 1.26
CA VAL A 54 5.46 -2.88 1.69
C VAL A 54 4.52 -1.84 2.28
N THR A 55 3.30 -1.80 1.77
CA THR A 55 2.27 -0.83 2.18
C THR A 55 0.91 -1.50 2.32
N GLY A 56 -0.08 -0.78 2.79
CA GLY A 56 -1.46 -1.24 2.81
C GLY A 56 -2.01 -1.59 4.19
N CYS A 57 -3.19 -2.21 4.18
CA CYS A 57 -3.97 -2.48 5.40
C CYS A 57 -3.29 -3.43 6.38
N LEU A 58 -2.52 -4.40 5.88
CA LEU A 58 -1.78 -5.33 6.73
C LEU A 58 -0.72 -4.58 7.53
N MET A 59 0.04 -3.71 6.85
CA MET A 59 1.06 -2.88 7.49
C MET A 59 0.47 -1.90 8.49
N GLN A 60 -0.66 -1.28 8.16
CA GLN A 60 -1.34 -0.36 9.08
C GLN A 60 -1.76 -1.04 10.38
N ARG A 61 -2.18 -2.31 10.30
CA ARG A 61 -2.72 -3.06 11.44
C ARG A 61 -1.63 -3.72 12.30
N TYR A 62 -0.57 -4.24 11.68
CA TYR A 62 0.44 -5.07 12.32
C TYR A 62 1.86 -4.52 12.19
N LYS A 63 1.96 -3.18 12.18
CA LYS A 63 3.19 -2.43 11.92
C LYS A 63 4.41 -2.99 12.66
N ASP A 64 4.36 -3.00 14.01
CA ASP A 64 5.53 -3.32 14.84
C ASP A 64 5.93 -4.80 14.74
N GLU A 65 4.94 -5.68 14.56
CA GLU A 65 5.15 -7.11 14.35
C GLU A 65 5.84 -7.36 13.01
N LEU A 66 5.28 -6.82 11.92
CA LEU A 66 5.81 -7.05 10.58
C LEU A 66 7.18 -6.40 10.34
N MET A 67 7.43 -5.23 10.92
CA MET A 67 8.75 -4.60 10.85
C MET A 67 9.84 -5.43 11.52
N ARG A 68 9.48 -6.21 12.56
CA ARG A 68 10.40 -7.10 13.24
C ARG A 68 10.58 -8.44 12.52
N GLU A 69 9.48 -8.98 11.96
CA GLU A 69 9.44 -10.32 11.38
C GLU A 69 9.85 -10.37 9.89
N LEU A 70 9.89 -9.21 9.20
CA LEU A 70 10.22 -9.10 7.78
C LEU A 70 11.43 -8.17 7.55
N PRO A 71 12.63 -8.59 7.98
CA PRO A 71 13.86 -7.79 7.83
C PRO A 71 14.28 -7.61 6.35
N GLU A 72 13.71 -8.40 5.43
CA GLU A 72 13.97 -8.31 3.97
C GLU A 72 13.35 -7.05 3.33
N VAL A 73 12.39 -6.44 4.00
CA VAL A 73 11.67 -5.27 3.51
C VAL A 73 12.45 -4.00 3.85
N ASP A 74 12.71 -3.18 2.84
CA ASP A 74 13.51 -1.96 3.00
C ASP A 74 12.66 -0.77 3.47
N ILE A 75 11.40 -0.69 3.03
CA ILE A 75 10.52 0.45 3.35
C ILE A 75 9.12 -0.06 3.71
N PHE A 76 8.60 0.42 4.82
CA PHE A 76 7.25 0.15 5.29
C PHE A 76 6.42 1.42 5.32
N SER A 77 5.13 1.30 4.94
CA SER A 77 4.21 2.43 4.87
C SER A 77 2.79 2.05 5.27
N GLY A 78 2.08 2.97 5.87
CA GLY A 78 0.66 2.85 6.17
C GLY A 78 -0.25 3.15 4.96
N VAL A 79 -1.57 2.98 5.15
CA VAL A 79 -2.58 3.26 4.11
C VAL A 79 -2.73 4.76 3.82
N GLY A 80 -2.35 5.63 4.76
CA GLY A 80 -2.47 7.07 4.62
C GLY A 80 -1.36 7.74 3.81
N ASP A 81 -0.34 6.98 3.40
CA ASP A 81 0.89 7.56 2.84
C ASP A 81 1.11 7.28 1.35
N TYR A 82 0.07 6.80 0.65
CA TYR A 82 0.16 6.49 -0.80
C TYR A 82 0.52 7.68 -1.68
N ASP A 83 0.23 8.89 -1.25
CA ASP A 83 0.57 10.13 -1.95
C ASP A 83 2.03 10.54 -1.80
N LYS A 84 2.74 9.95 -0.83
CA LYS A 84 4.15 10.21 -0.54
C LYS A 84 5.07 9.06 -0.92
N ILE A 85 4.57 8.08 -1.68
CA ILE A 85 5.30 6.86 -2.00
C ILE A 85 6.62 7.13 -2.76
N ASP A 86 6.63 8.09 -3.67
CA ASP A 86 7.82 8.54 -4.40
C ASP A 86 8.87 9.17 -3.45
N GLU A 87 8.43 10.02 -2.54
CA GLU A 87 9.30 10.63 -1.53
C GLU A 87 9.93 9.58 -0.61
N MET A 88 9.15 8.58 -0.19
CA MET A 88 9.63 7.48 0.65
C MET A 88 10.69 6.65 -0.05
N ILE A 89 10.49 6.35 -1.35
CA ILE A 89 11.45 5.62 -2.17
C ILE A 89 12.76 6.42 -2.30
N LEU A 90 12.67 7.71 -2.61
CA LEU A 90 13.84 8.57 -2.77
C LEU A 90 14.65 8.74 -1.47
N LYS A 91 13.96 8.87 -0.33
CA LYS A 91 14.59 9.05 0.98
C LYS A 91 14.94 7.73 1.68
N LYS A 92 14.48 6.60 1.17
CA LYS A 92 14.58 5.27 1.79
C LYS A 92 14.11 5.27 3.25
N GLN A 93 12.93 5.84 3.50
CA GLN A 93 12.39 6.03 4.84
C GLN A 93 11.00 5.44 5.00
N ASN A 94 10.77 4.81 6.15
CA ASN A 94 9.44 4.39 6.57
C ASN A 94 8.56 5.59 6.85
N LEU A 95 7.27 5.49 6.51
CA LEU A 95 6.31 6.53 6.81
C LEU A 95 4.99 5.92 7.29
N PHE A 96 4.54 6.39 8.46
CA PHE A 96 3.27 6.03 9.05
C PHE A 96 2.61 7.29 9.58
N SER A 97 1.99 8.03 8.68
CA SER A 97 1.23 9.21 9.07
C SER A 97 0.02 8.83 9.91
N PRO A 98 -0.33 9.61 10.94
CA PRO A 98 -1.63 9.48 11.59
C PRO A 98 -2.71 9.53 10.52
N GLN A 99 -3.68 8.63 10.63
CA GLN A 99 -4.74 8.53 9.64
C GLN A 99 -5.60 9.79 9.67
N THR A 100 -5.31 10.70 8.80
CA THR A 100 -6.19 11.81 8.46
C THR A 100 -6.77 11.52 7.08
N TYR A 101 -8.06 11.20 7.03
CA TYR A 101 -8.80 10.80 5.82
C TYR A 101 -8.98 11.90 4.78
N LEU A 102 -8.32 12.99 4.92
CA LEU A 102 -8.27 14.05 3.92
C LEU A 102 -7.35 13.61 2.78
N GLN A 103 -7.77 12.59 2.05
CA GLN A 103 -7.18 12.38 0.74
C GLN A 103 -7.49 13.60 -0.11
N SER A 104 -6.46 14.36 -0.40
CA SER A 104 -6.57 15.55 -1.22
C SER A 104 -7.26 15.23 -2.56
N PRO A 105 -8.20 16.05 -3.03
CA PRO A 105 -8.79 15.93 -4.37
C PRO A 105 -7.76 15.83 -5.50
N ALA A 106 -6.53 16.29 -5.28
CA ALA A 106 -5.42 16.15 -6.20
C ALA A 106 -5.05 14.70 -6.59
N LEU A 107 -5.50 13.70 -5.82
CA LEU A 107 -5.31 12.28 -6.17
C LEU A 107 -6.17 11.82 -7.36
N ALA A 108 -7.29 12.50 -7.63
CA ALA A 108 -8.16 12.15 -8.74
C ALA A 108 -7.52 12.42 -10.11
N SER A 109 -6.66 13.43 -10.21
CA SER A 109 -6.04 13.86 -11.48
C SER A 109 -4.89 12.96 -11.97
N SER A 110 -4.33 12.11 -11.11
CA SER A 110 -3.17 11.26 -11.42
C SER A 110 -3.49 9.76 -11.38
N ARG A 111 -4.76 9.38 -11.56
CA ARG A 111 -5.16 7.97 -11.51
C ARG A 111 -4.75 7.23 -12.78
N VAL A 112 -4.02 6.15 -12.61
CA VAL A 112 -3.75 5.17 -13.67
C VAL A 112 -4.82 4.08 -13.59
N ILE A 113 -5.56 3.89 -14.68
CA ILE A 113 -6.54 2.81 -14.80
C ILE A 113 -5.79 1.58 -15.29
N THR A 114 -5.77 0.53 -14.46
CA THR A 114 -5.18 -0.77 -14.79
C THR A 114 -6.30 -1.77 -15.04
N GLY A 115 -6.17 -2.59 -16.06
CA GLY A 115 -7.14 -3.63 -16.39
C GLY A 115 -7.98 -3.29 -17.62
N SER A 116 -9.27 -3.63 -17.61
CA SER A 116 -10.16 -3.48 -18.75
C SER A 116 -10.43 -2.01 -19.12
N ASN A 117 -10.47 -1.71 -20.40
CA ASN A 117 -10.85 -0.37 -20.92
C ASN A 117 -12.36 -0.10 -20.83
N TYR A 118 -13.16 -1.09 -20.42
CA TYR A 118 -14.64 -1.00 -20.44
C TYR A 118 -15.23 -0.67 -19.08
N HIS A 119 -14.47 -0.75 -18.00
CA HIS A 119 -14.96 -0.40 -16.66
C HIS A 119 -13.85 0.14 -15.77
N ALA A 120 -14.23 0.96 -14.81
CA ALA A 120 -13.33 1.46 -13.77
C ALA A 120 -14.05 1.53 -12.43
N TYR A 121 -13.32 1.27 -11.35
CA TYR A 121 -13.86 1.43 -10.00
C TYR A 121 -13.85 2.91 -9.61
N VAL A 122 -14.96 3.38 -9.08
CA VAL A 122 -15.06 4.72 -8.48
C VAL A 122 -15.09 4.57 -6.97
N LYS A 123 -14.14 5.18 -6.30
CA LYS A 123 -14.11 5.22 -4.83
C LYS A 123 -14.96 6.39 -4.37
N ILE A 124 -16.09 6.11 -3.72
CA ILE A 124 -17.04 7.12 -3.24
C ILE A 124 -16.81 7.51 -1.79
N SER A 125 -16.25 6.61 -0.99
CA SER A 125 -15.91 6.86 0.42
C SER A 125 -14.79 5.94 0.89
N GLU A 126 -14.20 6.25 2.02
CA GLU A 126 -13.22 5.42 2.70
C GLU A 126 -13.52 5.35 4.19
N GLY A 127 -13.19 4.19 4.80
CA GLY A 127 -13.42 3.98 6.22
C GLY A 127 -14.85 3.61 6.56
N CYS A 128 -15.13 3.46 7.86
CA CYS A 128 -16.45 3.15 8.40
C CYS A 128 -16.54 3.60 9.86
N ASN A 129 -17.66 4.22 10.24
CA ASN A 129 -17.93 4.62 11.63
C ASN A 129 -18.67 3.54 12.44
N GLN A 130 -19.05 2.42 11.82
CA GLN A 130 -19.71 1.31 12.51
C GLN A 130 -18.66 0.51 13.32
N LYS A 131 -19.10 -0.03 14.46
CA LYS A 131 -18.27 -0.84 15.37
C LYS A 131 -18.71 -2.29 15.38
N CYS A 132 -18.88 -2.89 14.21
CA CYS A 132 -19.27 -4.30 14.09
C CYS A 132 -18.17 -5.20 14.69
N SER A 133 -18.55 -6.15 15.55
CA SER A 133 -17.64 -6.99 16.32
C SER A 133 -16.68 -7.85 15.47
N PHE A 134 -17.07 -8.19 14.25
CA PHE A 134 -16.28 -8.99 13.30
C PHE A 134 -15.45 -8.18 12.31
N CYS A 135 -15.60 -6.85 12.32
CA CYS A 135 -15.04 -5.99 11.27
C CYS A 135 -13.68 -5.38 11.68
N ALA A 136 -12.68 -5.56 10.83
CA ALA A 136 -11.35 -4.99 11.04
C ALA A 136 -11.20 -3.55 10.52
N ILE A 137 -12.18 -3.02 9.75
CA ILE A 137 -12.05 -1.69 9.13
C ILE A 137 -11.74 -0.59 10.15
N PRO A 138 -12.46 -0.47 11.29
CA PRO A 138 -12.17 0.60 12.25
C PRO A 138 -10.80 0.51 12.92
N LEU A 139 -10.17 -0.66 12.91
CA LEU A 139 -8.82 -0.88 13.44
C LEU A 139 -7.71 -0.50 12.46
N ILE A 140 -8.06 -0.41 11.17
CA ILE A 140 -7.13 -0.11 10.08
C ILE A 140 -7.37 1.31 9.60
N ILE A 141 -8.65 1.66 9.40
CA ILE A 141 -9.09 2.93 8.85
C ILE A 141 -10.20 3.47 9.77
N SER A 142 -9.89 4.39 10.65
CA SER A 142 -10.86 4.99 11.58
C SER A 142 -11.53 6.21 10.95
N GLY A 143 -12.86 6.32 11.07
CA GLY A 143 -13.64 7.40 10.51
C GLY A 143 -14.15 7.15 9.09
N VAL A 144 -14.93 8.07 8.56
CA VAL A 144 -15.46 8.06 7.19
C VAL A 144 -15.02 9.32 6.47
N SER A 145 -14.44 9.16 5.30
CA SER A 145 -14.19 10.22 4.35
C SER A 145 -15.08 10.04 3.13
N THR A 146 -15.90 11.00 2.82
CA THR A 146 -16.70 11.06 1.59
C THR A 146 -16.02 11.99 0.60
N GLN A 147 -15.96 11.57 -0.65
CA GLN A 147 -15.60 12.46 -1.74
C GLN A 147 -16.88 13.13 -2.22
N GLY A 148 -17.05 14.40 -1.90
CA GLY A 148 -18.09 15.26 -2.45
C GLY A 148 -17.70 15.79 -3.81
#